data_e1840d44e920e129b301fcde813de917
#
_entry.id   e1840d44e920e129b301fcde813de917
#
_cell.length_a   1.000
_cell.length_b   1.000
_cell.length_c   1.000
_cell.angle_alpha   90.00
_cell.angle_beta   90.00
_cell.angle_gamma   90.00
#
_symmetry.space_group_name_H-M   'P 1'
#
loop_
_entity.id
_entity.type
_entity.pdbx_description
1 polymer ?
#
loop_
_entity_poly.entity_id
_entity_poly.type
_entity_poly.pdbx_seq_one_letter_code
_entity_poly.pdbx_strand_id
1 'polypeptide(L)'
;MIKFSALFMLFTFLGCDSSSPSTDNGPVITPPVTVPPVVKLTDDELLDVVQKQTFAYFWDYAESNSGMARERYIPQDPSFDQNIVTTGGSGFGLMAIVSGMSRGYISKSQGADRLNKIANFLNTAERFHGAWPHWINGTTGRVIPFGTKDNGGDLVETSFLVAGMITVREYFKNGTTEEKAVAQKFDALWKGVDWQWYTNSQNKLFWHWSPNYNWEMNFPLEGYNECLITYVMAAASPTHAIAPAAYHEGWARSGGIVSAKTKYNLPLILKHNGAEEFGGPLFWAHYSYLGLDPNQLTDKYANYWELNSNHTKINYLYAVANPKNFKGYGANYWGLTASYSRNGDGSVGYDAHMPSNDKGVISPTAAISSIVYTPLESKALIRNLYENYKTETWGVAGFYDAHSQHYQWTAQRYLAIDQGPEMVMLENYRTGLLWQLFMNAPEVKQGLINLGFHSGKYGF
;
A
#
# COMPACT_ATOMS: atom_id res chain seq x y z
N MET A 1 51.99 -18.14 11.89
CA MET A 1 52.61 -18.78 13.06
C MET A 1 52.83 -17.69 14.11
N ILE A 2 51.93 -17.52 15.06
CA ILE A 2 52.20 -16.87 16.37
C ILE A 2 51.26 -17.57 17.36
N LYS A 3 51.84 -18.30 18.29
CA LYS A 3 51.16 -18.97 19.41
C LYS A 3 50.97 -17.96 20.54
N PHE A 4 49.80 -17.94 21.17
CA PHE A 4 49.61 -17.33 22.49
C PHE A 4 49.23 -18.41 23.50
N SER A 5 50.05 -18.49 24.56
CA SER A 5 49.93 -19.43 25.67
C SER A 5 48.91 -18.93 26.67
N ALA A 6 48.11 -19.85 27.19
CA ALA A 6 47.23 -19.64 28.33
C ALA A 6 48.03 -19.72 29.63
N LEU A 7 47.84 -18.78 30.54
CA LEU A 7 48.41 -18.77 31.87
C LEU A 7 47.30 -19.16 32.88
N PHE A 8 47.48 -20.34 33.48
CA PHE A 8 46.67 -20.83 34.61
C PHE A 8 47.24 -20.24 35.91
N MET A 9 46.43 -19.52 36.68
CA MET A 9 46.74 -19.12 38.04
C MET A 9 46.01 -20.04 39.02
N LEU A 10 46.82 -20.80 39.77
CA LEU A 10 46.36 -21.70 40.83
C LEU A 10 46.34 -20.91 42.17
N PHE A 11 45.18 -20.77 42.79
CA PHE A 11 45.07 -20.27 44.16
C PHE A 11 44.87 -21.42 45.13
N THR A 12 45.84 -21.57 46.07
CA THR A 12 45.78 -22.48 47.20
C THR A 12 45.01 -21.83 48.34
N PHE A 13 43.98 -22.51 48.83
CA PHE A 13 43.24 -22.13 50.04
C PHE A 13 43.90 -22.81 51.26
N LEU A 14 44.30 -21.98 52.23
CA LEU A 14 44.64 -22.42 53.58
C LEU A 14 43.35 -22.40 54.39
N GLY A 15 43.03 -23.55 55.01
CA GLY A 15 41.89 -23.69 55.89
C GLY A 15 42.16 -23.09 57.26
N CYS A 16 41.13 -22.51 57.87
CA CYS A 16 41.03 -22.30 59.30
C CYS A 16 39.66 -22.85 59.75
N ASP A 17 39.71 -23.88 60.61
CA ASP A 17 38.57 -24.38 61.33
C ASP A 17 38.12 -23.35 62.39
N SER A 18 36.82 -23.02 62.39
CA SER A 18 36.13 -22.49 63.56
C SER A 18 34.72 -23.02 63.62
N SER A 19 34.44 -23.86 64.55
CA SER A 19 33.14 -24.41 64.91
C SER A 19 32.15 -23.31 65.35
N SER A 20 30.98 -23.23 64.74
CA SER A 20 29.81 -22.47 65.21
C SER A 20 28.54 -23.28 65.04
N PRO A 21 27.53 -23.07 65.87
CA PRO A 21 26.42 -24.01 66.04
C PRO A 21 25.41 -23.97 64.90
N SER A 22 24.89 -25.13 64.55
CA SER A 22 23.84 -25.35 63.58
C SER A 22 22.52 -24.68 64.01
N THR A 23 22.11 -23.63 63.30
CA THR A 23 20.71 -23.20 63.26
C THR A 23 20.04 -23.89 62.07
N ASP A 24 19.11 -24.75 62.37
CA ASP A 24 18.24 -25.39 61.39
C ASP A 24 17.33 -24.33 60.71
N ASN A 25 17.76 -23.83 59.54
CA ASN A 25 16.93 -23.00 58.70
C ASN A 25 16.21 -23.92 57.72
N GLY A 26 14.93 -24.25 58.00
CA GLY A 26 14.07 -24.92 57.09
C GLY A 26 14.01 -24.23 55.71
N PRO A 27 13.58 -24.89 54.63
CA PRO A 27 13.63 -24.36 53.28
C PRO A 27 12.87 -23.03 53.19
N VAL A 28 13.56 -21.94 52.79
CA VAL A 28 12.90 -20.66 52.48
C VAL A 28 12.04 -20.87 51.22
N ILE A 29 10.75 -21.01 51.46
CA ILE A 29 9.74 -21.03 50.36
C ILE A 29 9.65 -19.59 49.85
N THR A 30 10.37 -19.25 48.79
CA THR A 30 10.10 -18.03 48.05
C THR A 30 8.71 -18.13 47.44
N PRO A 31 7.83 -17.15 47.67
CA PRO A 31 6.51 -17.16 47.03
C PRO A 31 6.67 -17.14 45.53
N PRO A 32 5.82 -17.83 44.74
CA PRO A 32 5.90 -17.82 43.30
C PRO A 32 5.83 -16.38 42.81
N VAL A 33 6.78 -16.00 41.97
CA VAL A 33 6.76 -14.72 41.28
C VAL A 33 5.54 -14.73 40.35
N THR A 34 4.48 -14.06 40.77
CA THR A 34 3.30 -13.83 39.92
C THR A 34 3.73 -12.89 38.81
N VAL A 35 4.03 -13.45 37.63
CA VAL A 35 4.21 -12.65 36.41
C VAL A 35 2.84 -11.98 36.16
N PRO A 36 2.78 -10.63 36.09
CA PRO A 36 1.51 -9.97 35.78
C PRO A 36 0.96 -10.52 34.47
N PRO A 37 -0.37 -10.73 34.35
CA PRO A 37 -0.95 -11.18 33.10
C PRO A 37 -0.55 -10.21 31.99
N VAL A 38 -0.03 -10.74 30.88
CA VAL A 38 0.25 -9.96 29.67
C VAL A 38 -1.08 -9.36 29.23
N VAL A 39 -1.23 -8.05 29.37
CA VAL A 39 -2.45 -7.36 28.94
C VAL A 39 -2.50 -7.44 27.41
N LYS A 40 -3.47 -8.18 26.90
CA LYS A 40 -3.70 -8.32 25.47
C LYS A 40 -4.30 -7.04 24.93
N LEU A 41 -3.70 -6.48 23.87
CA LEU A 41 -4.23 -5.30 23.19
C LEU A 41 -5.67 -5.58 22.68
N THR A 42 -6.55 -4.61 22.83
CA THR A 42 -7.84 -4.60 22.13
C THR A 42 -7.62 -4.51 20.62
N ASP A 43 -8.67 -4.75 19.82
CA ASP A 43 -8.55 -4.60 18.36
C ASP A 43 -8.18 -3.18 17.97
N ASP A 44 -8.79 -2.16 18.59
CA ASP A 44 -8.51 -0.76 18.26
C ASP A 44 -7.08 -0.34 18.64
N GLU A 45 -6.58 -0.78 19.79
CA GLU A 45 -5.18 -0.55 20.17
C GLU A 45 -4.21 -1.25 19.21
N LEU A 46 -4.53 -2.47 18.78
CA LEU A 46 -3.71 -3.21 17.83
C LEU A 46 -3.69 -2.53 16.46
N LEU A 47 -4.85 -2.08 15.96
CA LEU A 47 -4.93 -1.31 14.71
C LEU A 47 -4.15 0.01 14.81
N ASP A 48 -4.16 0.68 15.97
CA ASP A 48 -3.37 1.90 16.17
C ASP A 48 -1.86 1.62 16.14
N VAL A 49 -1.41 0.55 16.78
CA VAL A 49 -0.02 0.08 16.74
C VAL A 49 0.41 -0.22 15.30
N VAL A 50 -0.40 -0.95 14.54
CA VAL A 50 -0.10 -1.29 13.15
C VAL A 50 -0.04 -0.03 12.30
N GLN A 51 -1.07 0.81 12.33
CA GLN A 51 -1.14 2.02 11.52
C GLN A 51 0.01 2.99 11.82
N LYS A 52 0.34 3.18 13.09
CA LYS A 52 1.44 4.06 13.50
C LYS A 52 2.80 3.52 13.05
N GLN A 53 3.01 2.21 13.12
CA GLN A 53 4.28 1.62 12.70
C GLN A 53 4.42 1.66 11.17
N THR A 54 3.35 1.40 10.42
CA THR A 54 3.32 1.50 8.95
C THR A 54 3.56 2.94 8.49
N PHE A 55 3.07 3.94 9.24
CA PHE A 55 3.33 5.35 8.96
C PHE A 55 4.82 5.69 8.92
N ALA A 56 5.66 5.01 9.71
CA ALA A 56 7.11 5.22 9.72
C ALA A 56 7.74 5.03 8.33
N TYR A 57 7.19 4.14 7.49
CA TYR A 57 7.68 3.97 6.12
C TYR A 57 7.67 5.29 5.33
N PHE A 58 6.58 6.04 5.41
CA PHE A 58 6.38 7.29 4.66
C PHE A 58 6.98 8.51 5.37
N TRP A 59 7.27 8.40 6.66
CA TRP A 59 7.79 9.51 7.45
C TRP A 59 9.27 9.40 7.75
N ASP A 60 9.70 8.31 8.39
CA ASP A 60 11.07 8.12 8.85
C ASP A 60 11.97 7.54 7.77
N TYR A 61 11.41 6.69 6.90
CA TYR A 61 12.16 5.98 5.84
C TYR A 61 11.95 6.54 4.44
N ALA A 62 11.28 7.68 4.31
CA ALA A 62 11.15 8.42 3.05
C ALA A 62 12.53 8.83 2.49
N GLU A 63 12.59 9.09 1.18
CA GLU A 63 13.80 9.60 0.53
C GLU A 63 14.13 11.01 1.06
N SER A 64 15.38 11.22 1.45
CA SER A 64 15.77 12.38 2.26
C SER A 64 15.78 13.71 1.52
N ASN A 65 16.02 13.74 0.20
CA ASN A 65 16.08 14.99 -0.57
C ASN A 65 14.70 15.43 -1.06
N SER A 66 13.93 14.51 -1.64
CA SER A 66 12.59 14.78 -2.16
C SER A 66 11.52 14.79 -1.08
N GLY A 67 11.68 13.97 -0.04
CA GLY A 67 10.66 13.67 0.96
C GLY A 67 9.60 12.68 0.49
N MET A 68 9.70 12.17 -0.76
CA MET A 68 8.79 11.21 -1.36
C MET A 68 9.03 9.79 -0.82
N ALA A 69 8.08 8.90 -1.04
CA ALA A 69 8.21 7.51 -0.67
C ALA A 69 9.29 6.82 -1.51
N ARG A 70 10.24 6.16 -0.84
CA ARG A 70 11.16 5.25 -1.52
C ARG A 70 10.34 4.14 -2.16
N GLU A 71 10.78 3.64 -3.31
CA GLU A 71 10.14 2.49 -3.93
C GLU A 71 10.17 1.29 -2.99
N ARG A 72 11.34 1.05 -2.38
CA ARG A 72 11.56 -0.03 -1.40
C ARG A 72 12.45 0.39 -0.23
N TYR A 73 12.31 -0.34 0.86
CA TYR A 73 13.20 -0.21 2.00
C TYR A 73 13.61 -1.58 2.53
N ILE A 74 14.93 -1.77 2.66
CA ILE A 74 15.53 -3.01 3.18
C ILE A 74 16.26 -2.65 4.48
N PRO A 75 15.77 -3.03 5.66
CA PRO A 75 16.38 -2.65 6.93
C PRO A 75 17.83 -3.13 7.11
N GLN A 76 18.17 -4.27 6.48
CA GLN A 76 19.53 -4.85 6.53
C GLN A 76 20.49 -4.19 5.53
N ASP A 77 19.98 -3.46 4.54
CA ASP A 77 20.75 -2.67 3.59
C ASP A 77 20.00 -1.36 3.25
N PRO A 78 20.01 -0.36 4.17
CA PRO A 78 19.27 0.89 3.98
C PRO A 78 19.75 1.73 2.79
N SER A 79 20.95 1.44 2.27
CA SER A 79 21.52 2.14 1.11
C SER A 79 21.04 1.59 -0.24
N PHE A 80 20.48 0.38 -0.24
CA PHE A 80 19.98 -0.25 -1.46
C PHE A 80 18.85 0.59 -2.07
N ASP A 81 19.00 0.99 -3.32
CA ASP A 81 18.03 1.80 -4.06
C ASP A 81 17.55 3.07 -3.31
N GLN A 82 18.39 3.63 -2.41
CA GLN A 82 17.99 4.70 -1.49
C GLN A 82 17.46 5.97 -2.18
N ASN A 83 17.85 6.21 -3.43
CA ASN A 83 17.45 7.39 -4.22
C ASN A 83 16.29 7.09 -5.18
N ILE A 84 15.77 5.87 -5.22
CA ILE A 84 14.61 5.54 -6.06
C ILE A 84 13.34 5.87 -5.30
N VAL A 85 12.57 6.83 -5.81
CA VAL A 85 11.22 7.12 -5.33
C VAL A 85 10.19 6.66 -6.35
N THR A 86 9.08 6.12 -5.87
CA THR A 86 7.97 5.68 -6.72
C THR A 86 6.89 6.75 -6.80
N THR A 87 6.38 6.98 -7.98
CA THR A 87 5.38 8.03 -8.23
C THR A 87 4.04 7.70 -7.56
N GLY A 88 3.47 6.55 -7.82
CA GLY A 88 2.18 6.15 -7.24
C GLY A 88 2.25 5.88 -5.74
N GLY A 89 3.27 5.14 -5.30
CA GLY A 89 3.49 4.92 -3.87
C GLY A 89 3.70 6.21 -3.08
N SER A 90 4.25 7.26 -3.72
CA SER A 90 4.31 8.59 -3.12
C SER A 90 2.93 9.26 -3.04
N GLY A 91 2.03 9.01 -3.99
CA GLY A 91 0.63 9.44 -3.90
C GLY A 91 -0.07 8.84 -2.66
N PHE A 92 0.16 7.57 -2.39
CA PHE A 92 -0.28 6.91 -1.16
C PHE A 92 0.40 7.52 0.07
N GLY A 93 1.68 7.86 -0.04
CA GLY A 93 2.45 8.58 0.99
C GLY A 93 1.88 9.95 1.33
N LEU A 94 1.38 10.71 0.35
CA LEU A 94 0.67 11.98 0.59
C LEU A 94 -0.58 11.75 1.47
N MET A 95 -1.36 10.72 1.17
CA MET A 95 -2.52 10.33 1.98
C MET A 95 -2.10 9.85 3.38
N ALA A 96 -1.00 9.10 3.48
CA ALA A 96 -0.42 8.67 4.75
C ALA A 96 -0.01 9.84 5.63
N ILE A 97 0.60 10.90 5.07
CA ILE A 97 0.98 12.11 5.80
C ILE A 97 -0.27 12.84 6.32
N VAL A 98 -1.34 12.93 5.52
CA VAL A 98 -2.64 13.49 5.97
C VAL A 98 -3.19 12.68 7.15
N SER A 99 -3.18 11.36 7.06
CA SER A 99 -3.59 10.49 8.15
C SER A 99 -2.72 10.68 9.39
N GLY A 100 -1.39 10.74 9.24
CA GLY A 100 -0.45 10.96 10.34
C GLY A 100 -0.70 12.28 11.08
N MET A 101 -1.01 13.36 10.36
CA MET A 101 -1.44 14.63 10.97
C MET A 101 -2.78 14.50 11.72
N SER A 102 -3.76 13.84 11.10
CA SER A 102 -5.08 13.64 11.70
C SER A 102 -5.02 12.77 12.96
N ARG A 103 -4.14 11.79 13.01
CA ARG A 103 -3.90 10.91 14.16
C ARG A 103 -3.00 11.50 15.24
N GLY A 104 -2.37 12.65 14.97
CA GLY A 104 -1.40 13.25 15.88
C GLY A 104 -0.07 12.48 15.97
N TYR A 105 0.28 11.65 14.98
CA TYR A 105 1.60 11.03 14.88
C TYR A 105 2.66 12.07 14.58
N ILE A 106 2.29 13.11 13.86
CA ILE A 106 3.07 14.31 13.57
C ILE A 106 2.19 15.55 13.73
N SER A 107 2.81 16.72 13.98
CA SER A 107 2.07 17.97 13.99
C SER A 107 1.66 18.40 12.58
N LYS A 108 0.61 19.24 12.49
CA LYS A 108 0.19 19.83 11.20
C LYS A 108 1.31 20.60 10.51
N SER A 109 2.12 21.36 11.28
CA SER A 109 3.25 22.11 10.75
C SER A 109 4.30 21.18 10.14
N GLN A 110 4.69 20.11 10.85
CA GLN A 110 5.64 19.12 10.32
C GLN A 110 5.13 18.48 9.02
N GLY A 111 3.84 18.12 8.99
CA GLY A 111 3.22 17.59 7.77
C GLY A 111 3.21 18.60 6.62
N ALA A 112 2.86 19.87 6.88
CA ALA A 112 2.87 20.94 5.89
C ALA A 112 4.27 21.18 5.32
N ASP A 113 5.31 21.19 6.17
CA ASP A 113 6.70 21.35 5.75
C ASP A 113 7.16 20.18 4.81
N ARG A 114 6.84 18.92 5.18
CA ARG A 114 7.13 17.77 4.36
C ARG A 114 6.39 17.80 3.03
N LEU A 115 5.10 18.12 3.05
CA LEU A 115 4.26 18.23 1.84
C LEU A 115 4.72 19.37 0.94
N ASN A 116 5.14 20.51 1.51
CA ASN A 116 5.73 21.60 0.75
C ASN A 116 7.04 21.19 0.06
N LYS A 117 7.90 20.43 0.75
CA LYS A 117 9.13 19.87 0.19
C LYS A 117 8.84 18.96 -1.00
N ILE A 118 7.88 18.04 -0.85
CA ILE A 118 7.46 17.12 -1.92
C ILE A 118 6.91 17.91 -3.12
N ALA A 119 6.04 18.90 -2.90
CA ALA A 119 5.47 19.71 -3.97
C ALA A 119 6.56 20.49 -4.74
N ASN A 120 7.54 21.06 -4.04
CA ASN A 120 8.67 21.76 -4.68
C ASN A 120 9.53 20.80 -5.52
N PHE A 121 9.81 19.59 -5.02
CA PHE A 121 10.55 18.58 -5.76
C PHE A 121 9.79 18.15 -7.03
N LEU A 122 8.51 17.82 -6.92
CA LEU A 122 7.66 17.42 -8.05
C LEU A 122 7.51 18.51 -9.12
N ASN A 123 7.60 19.78 -8.74
CA ASN A 123 7.57 20.91 -9.67
C ASN A 123 8.81 20.97 -10.56
N THR A 124 9.93 20.40 -10.11
CA THR A 124 11.21 20.40 -10.85
C THR A 124 11.56 19.04 -11.43
N ALA A 125 10.89 17.97 -11.02
CA ALA A 125 11.10 16.63 -11.55
C ALA A 125 10.67 16.52 -13.02
N GLU A 126 11.29 15.61 -13.75
CA GLU A 126 10.95 15.33 -15.15
C GLU A 126 9.49 14.92 -15.30
N ARG A 127 8.83 15.49 -16.31
CA ARG A 127 7.45 15.20 -16.68
C ARG A 127 7.35 15.04 -18.19
N PHE A 128 6.49 14.13 -18.61
CA PHE A 128 6.27 13.81 -20.02
C PHE A 128 4.79 14.05 -20.35
N HIS A 129 4.50 15.11 -21.08
CA HIS A 129 3.13 15.60 -21.28
C HIS A 129 2.37 15.74 -19.95
N GLY A 130 3.08 16.22 -18.94
CA GLY A 130 2.54 16.46 -17.62
C GLY A 130 2.52 15.23 -16.67
N ALA A 131 2.65 14.01 -17.16
CA ALA A 131 2.76 12.82 -16.32
C ALA A 131 4.18 12.61 -15.80
N TRP A 132 4.32 12.10 -14.59
CA TRP A 132 5.59 11.67 -14.01
C TRP A 132 5.94 10.25 -14.44
N PRO A 133 7.23 9.88 -14.45
CA PRO A 133 7.64 8.51 -14.74
C PRO A 133 7.29 7.57 -13.57
N HIS A 134 7.35 6.26 -13.81
CA HIS A 134 7.14 5.23 -12.79
C HIS A 134 8.07 5.44 -11.59
N TRP A 135 9.37 5.55 -11.86
CA TRP A 135 10.39 5.84 -10.86
C TRP A 135 11.14 7.13 -11.16
N ILE A 136 11.44 7.87 -10.09
CA ILE A 136 12.19 9.13 -10.13
C ILE A 136 13.41 8.99 -9.23
N ASN A 137 14.54 9.55 -9.67
CA ASN A 137 15.67 9.73 -8.78
C ASN A 137 15.37 10.89 -7.80
N GLY A 138 15.22 10.57 -6.52
CA GLY A 138 14.82 11.51 -5.49
C GLY A 138 15.79 12.65 -5.23
N THR A 139 17.04 12.54 -5.71
CA THR A 139 18.05 13.60 -5.63
C THR A 139 18.01 14.53 -6.84
N THR A 140 17.87 13.98 -8.05
CA THR A 140 18.02 14.75 -9.30
C THR A 140 16.71 15.10 -9.97
N GLY A 141 15.59 14.47 -9.59
CA GLY A 141 14.30 14.61 -10.25
C GLY A 141 14.20 13.93 -11.62
N ARG A 142 15.22 13.19 -12.05
CA ARG A 142 15.25 12.53 -13.36
C ARG A 142 14.58 11.18 -13.33
N VAL A 143 14.04 10.76 -14.47
CA VAL A 143 13.49 9.44 -14.68
C VAL A 143 14.54 8.35 -14.39
N ILE A 144 14.12 7.32 -13.66
CA ILE A 144 14.80 6.02 -13.59
C ILE A 144 13.94 5.04 -14.37
N PRO A 145 14.41 4.48 -15.50
CA PRO A 145 13.61 3.57 -16.30
C PRO A 145 13.15 2.34 -15.51
N PHE A 146 11.85 2.09 -15.48
CA PHE A 146 11.29 0.83 -14.96
C PHE A 146 11.56 -0.33 -15.93
N GLY A 147 11.56 -0.03 -17.22
CA GLY A 147 11.90 -0.93 -18.31
C GLY A 147 12.41 -0.16 -19.50
N THR A 148 12.96 -0.84 -20.51
CA THR A 148 13.57 -0.20 -21.69
C THR A 148 12.64 0.79 -22.37
N LYS A 149 11.35 0.46 -22.51
CA LYS A 149 10.34 1.33 -23.14
C LYS A 149 9.51 2.09 -22.11
N ASP A 150 9.70 1.82 -20.83
CA ASP A 150 9.10 2.52 -19.71
C ASP A 150 10.14 3.43 -19.07
N ASN A 151 10.51 4.45 -19.82
CA ASN A 151 11.51 5.48 -19.48
C ASN A 151 10.97 6.90 -19.68
N GLY A 152 9.67 7.06 -19.63
CA GLY A 152 8.95 8.30 -19.83
C GLY A 152 7.78 8.45 -18.90
N GLY A 153 6.65 8.97 -19.38
CA GLY A 153 5.46 9.19 -18.56
C GLY A 153 4.70 7.90 -18.28
N ASP A 154 4.38 7.68 -17.00
CA ASP A 154 3.47 6.64 -16.52
C ASP A 154 2.17 7.29 -16.03
N LEU A 155 1.09 7.09 -16.78
CA LEU A 155 -0.20 7.73 -16.48
C LEU A 155 -0.89 7.12 -15.25
N VAL A 156 -0.70 5.83 -15.02
CA VAL A 156 -1.34 5.11 -13.90
C VAL A 156 -0.70 5.53 -12.57
N GLU A 157 0.63 5.47 -12.49
CA GLU A 157 1.37 5.96 -11.33
C GLU A 157 1.07 7.45 -11.07
N THR A 158 1.00 8.25 -12.15
CA THR A 158 0.60 9.66 -12.06
C THR A 158 -0.80 9.81 -11.49
N SER A 159 -1.75 8.94 -11.82
CA SER A 159 -3.12 9.03 -11.30
C SER A 159 -3.19 8.77 -9.80
N PHE A 160 -2.40 7.84 -9.28
CA PHE A 160 -2.27 7.59 -7.84
C PHE A 160 -1.66 8.80 -7.13
N LEU A 161 -0.62 9.40 -7.71
CA LEU A 161 0.00 10.61 -7.17
C LEU A 161 -0.99 11.77 -7.13
N VAL A 162 -1.75 11.98 -8.19
CA VAL A 162 -2.76 13.04 -8.29
C VAL A 162 -3.90 12.82 -7.30
N ALA A 163 -4.34 11.60 -7.07
CA ALA A 163 -5.34 11.30 -6.04
C ALA A 163 -4.85 11.73 -4.64
N GLY A 164 -3.57 11.49 -4.33
CA GLY A 164 -2.93 11.99 -3.12
C GLY A 164 -2.87 13.52 -3.07
N MET A 165 -2.51 14.18 -4.18
CA MET A 165 -2.46 15.65 -4.28
C MET A 165 -3.83 16.30 -4.00
N ILE A 166 -4.90 15.76 -4.59
CA ILE A 166 -6.26 16.24 -4.36
C ILE A 166 -6.66 16.06 -2.88
N THR A 167 -6.31 14.93 -2.28
CA THR A 167 -6.57 14.67 -0.86
C THR A 167 -5.88 15.70 0.04
N VAL A 168 -4.60 16.03 -0.21
CA VAL A 168 -3.87 17.08 0.52
C VAL A 168 -4.49 18.45 0.29
N ARG A 169 -4.85 18.78 -0.95
CA ARG A 169 -5.51 20.05 -1.28
C ARG A 169 -6.79 20.22 -0.45
N GLU A 170 -7.63 19.21 -0.44
CA GLU A 170 -8.90 19.26 0.30
C GLU A 170 -8.68 19.36 1.83
N TYR A 171 -7.66 18.69 2.35
CA TYR A 171 -7.31 18.78 3.77
C TYR A 171 -6.86 20.17 4.20
N PHE A 172 -6.11 20.88 3.33
CA PHE A 172 -5.54 22.18 3.62
C PHE A 172 -6.33 23.38 3.07
N LYS A 173 -7.38 23.19 2.28
CA LYS A 173 -8.13 24.28 1.63
C LYS A 173 -8.64 25.38 2.57
N ASN A 174 -8.94 25.03 3.81
CA ASN A 174 -9.42 25.94 4.85
C ASN A 174 -8.39 26.17 5.98
N GLY A 175 -7.13 25.82 5.75
CA GLY A 175 -6.04 25.93 6.71
C GLY A 175 -5.43 27.32 6.82
N THR A 176 -4.22 27.39 7.40
CA THR A 176 -3.42 28.61 7.49
C THR A 176 -2.99 29.10 6.10
N THR A 177 -2.33 30.25 6.03
CA THR A 177 -1.77 30.78 4.77
C THR A 177 -0.75 29.81 4.17
N GLU A 178 0.11 29.22 5.00
CA GLU A 178 1.14 28.26 4.61
C GLU A 178 0.51 26.95 4.09
N GLU A 179 -0.49 26.42 4.80
CA GLU A 179 -1.24 25.23 4.40
C GLU A 179 -1.96 25.45 3.06
N LYS A 180 -2.61 26.59 2.89
CA LYS A 180 -3.24 26.96 1.60
C LYS A 180 -2.22 27.09 0.46
N ALA A 181 -1.03 27.62 0.74
CA ALA A 181 0.04 27.70 -0.27
C ALA A 181 0.49 26.29 -0.73
N VAL A 182 0.58 25.33 0.18
CA VAL A 182 0.86 23.91 -0.17
C VAL A 182 -0.27 23.35 -1.01
N ALA A 183 -1.53 23.56 -0.62
CA ALA A 183 -2.70 23.11 -1.38
C ALA A 183 -2.69 23.66 -2.82
N GLN A 184 -2.37 24.95 -3.01
CA GLN A 184 -2.27 25.59 -4.33
C GLN A 184 -1.17 24.98 -5.20
N LYS A 185 -0.02 24.61 -4.63
CA LYS A 185 1.05 23.95 -5.37
C LYS A 185 0.60 22.60 -5.93
N PHE A 186 -0.03 21.78 -5.10
CA PHE A 186 -0.56 20.49 -5.55
C PHE A 186 -1.69 20.67 -6.58
N ASP A 187 -2.54 21.66 -6.39
CA ASP A 187 -3.60 21.99 -7.36
C ASP A 187 -3.02 22.38 -8.73
N ALA A 188 -1.95 23.16 -8.76
CA ALA A 188 -1.27 23.54 -10.01
C ALA A 188 -0.58 22.34 -10.68
N LEU A 189 0.05 21.46 -9.89
CA LEU A 189 0.76 20.30 -10.40
C LEU A 189 -0.18 19.31 -11.12
N TRP A 190 -1.31 18.93 -10.51
CA TRP A 190 -2.20 17.98 -11.14
C TRP A 190 -2.97 18.55 -12.34
N LYS A 191 -3.28 19.84 -12.34
CA LYS A 191 -3.88 20.55 -13.50
C LYS A 191 -2.96 20.58 -14.72
N GLY A 192 -1.67 20.39 -14.53
CA GLY A 192 -0.67 20.34 -15.59
C GLY A 192 -0.50 18.95 -16.23
N VAL A 193 -1.26 17.94 -15.85
CA VAL A 193 -1.25 16.62 -16.51
C VAL A 193 -2.11 16.66 -17.77
N ASP A 194 -1.54 16.34 -18.92
CA ASP A 194 -2.26 16.27 -20.19
C ASP A 194 -2.85 14.86 -20.40
N TRP A 195 -3.97 14.60 -19.73
CA TRP A 195 -4.68 13.32 -19.83
C TRP A 195 -5.16 13.03 -21.24
N GLN A 196 -5.51 14.09 -22.02
CA GLN A 196 -5.99 13.94 -23.38
C GLN A 196 -4.87 13.44 -24.30
N TRP A 197 -3.61 13.84 -24.08
CA TRP A 197 -2.47 13.30 -24.81
C TRP A 197 -2.40 11.79 -24.70
N TYR A 198 -2.62 11.26 -23.49
CA TYR A 198 -2.53 9.82 -23.21
C TYR A 198 -3.68 8.99 -23.80
N THR A 199 -4.63 9.60 -24.51
CA THR A 199 -5.56 8.86 -25.35
C THR A 199 -4.94 8.40 -26.67
N ASN A 200 -3.79 8.93 -27.06
CA ASN A 200 -3.19 8.69 -28.38
C ASN A 200 -4.21 8.86 -29.52
N SER A 201 -5.07 9.88 -29.41
CA SER A 201 -6.20 10.16 -30.34
C SER A 201 -7.21 9.02 -30.50
N GLN A 202 -7.36 8.15 -29.48
CA GLN A 202 -8.31 7.04 -29.43
C GLN A 202 -9.30 7.21 -28.27
N ASN A 203 -10.41 6.44 -28.29
CA ASN A 203 -11.35 6.37 -27.18
C ASN A 203 -10.88 5.37 -26.10
N LYS A 204 -9.67 5.58 -25.58
CA LYS A 204 -9.08 4.84 -24.45
C LYS A 204 -7.84 5.56 -23.94
N LEU A 205 -7.41 5.26 -22.73
CA LEU A 205 -6.13 5.72 -22.17
C LEU A 205 -5.05 4.67 -22.38
N PHE A 206 -3.82 5.14 -22.52
CA PHE A 206 -2.62 4.31 -22.59
C PHE A 206 -1.76 4.53 -21.35
N TRP A 207 -1.10 3.47 -20.88
CA TRP A 207 -0.32 3.47 -19.64
C TRP A 207 0.94 4.34 -19.77
N HIS A 208 1.70 4.15 -20.86
CA HIS A 208 3.03 4.70 -21.01
C HIS A 208 3.20 5.51 -22.28
N TRP A 209 4.00 6.56 -22.18
CA TRP A 209 4.59 7.24 -23.32
C TRP A 209 6.08 7.42 -23.08
N SER A 210 6.93 7.12 -24.08
CA SER A 210 8.38 7.21 -24.00
C SER A 210 8.91 8.28 -24.95
N PRO A 211 9.85 9.15 -24.51
CA PRO A 211 10.50 10.11 -25.38
C PRO A 211 11.37 9.45 -26.47
N ASN A 212 11.80 8.21 -26.26
CA ASN A 212 12.66 7.46 -27.18
C ASN A 212 11.89 6.46 -28.04
N TYR A 213 10.77 5.91 -27.53
CA TYR A 213 10.01 4.85 -28.16
C TYR A 213 8.56 5.24 -28.45
N ASN A 214 8.15 6.47 -28.13
CA ASN A 214 6.78 6.96 -28.31
C ASN A 214 5.75 5.99 -27.70
N TRP A 215 4.82 5.50 -28.49
CA TRP A 215 3.74 4.60 -28.09
C TRP A 215 4.06 3.12 -28.30
N GLU A 216 5.32 2.71 -28.46
CA GLU A 216 5.69 1.32 -28.76
C GLU A 216 5.31 0.30 -27.69
N MET A 217 5.14 0.70 -26.41
CA MET A 217 4.57 -0.16 -25.39
C MET A 217 3.14 -0.61 -25.74
N ASN A 218 2.38 0.27 -26.42
CA ASN A 218 1.01 0.04 -26.89
C ASN A 218 0.15 -0.71 -25.84
N PHE A 219 0.15 -0.21 -24.60
CA PHE A 219 -0.53 -0.83 -23.47
C PHE A 219 -1.78 -0.02 -23.08
N PRO A 220 -2.95 -0.32 -23.69
CA PRO A 220 -4.20 0.36 -23.35
C PRO A 220 -4.69 -0.06 -21.97
N LEU A 221 -5.31 0.89 -21.25
CA LEU A 221 -5.94 0.65 -19.97
C LEU A 221 -7.37 0.12 -20.19
N GLU A 222 -7.52 -1.19 -20.18
CA GLU A 222 -8.76 -1.88 -20.48
C GLU A 222 -9.09 -2.95 -19.42
N GLY A 223 -10.37 -3.06 -19.06
CA GLY A 223 -10.88 -4.07 -18.15
C GLY A 223 -10.59 -3.78 -16.68
N TYR A 224 -11.16 -4.59 -15.77
CA TYR A 224 -11.02 -4.38 -14.33
C TYR A 224 -9.62 -4.77 -13.84
N ASN A 225 -8.97 -3.79 -13.27
CA ASN A 225 -7.70 -3.80 -12.60
C ASN A 225 -7.59 -2.54 -11.71
N GLU A 226 -6.38 -2.13 -11.35
CA GLU A 226 -6.10 -0.94 -10.53
C GLU A 226 -6.39 0.40 -11.23
N CYS A 227 -6.63 0.42 -12.55
CA CYS A 227 -6.60 1.64 -13.38
C CYS A 227 -7.91 2.43 -13.42
N LEU A 228 -8.97 2.07 -12.68
CA LEU A 228 -10.22 2.83 -12.68
C LEU A 228 -9.99 4.30 -12.30
N ILE A 229 -9.18 4.55 -11.29
CA ILE A 229 -8.86 5.91 -10.82
C ILE A 229 -8.23 6.76 -11.92
N THR A 230 -7.48 6.18 -12.84
CA THR A 230 -6.85 6.89 -13.95
C THR A 230 -7.91 7.52 -14.87
N TYR A 231 -8.97 6.78 -15.18
CA TYR A 231 -10.10 7.31 -15.93
C TYR A 231 -10.90 8.37 -15.16
N VAL A 232 -11.05 8.18 -13.85
CA VAL A 232 -11.74 9.17 -13.00
C VAL A 232 -10.93 10.47 -12.96
N MET A 233 -9.60 10.42 -12.76
CA MET A 233 -8.75 11.61 -12.75
C MET A 233 -8.72 12.30 -14.12
N ALA A 234 -8.65 11.53 -15.18
CA ALA A 234 -8.68 12.06 -16.54
C ALA A 234 -10.01 12.78 -16.87
N ALA A 235 -11.15 12.23 -16.44
CA ALA A 235 -12.45 12.86 -16.61
C ALA A 235 -12.68 14.05 -15.68
N ALA A 236 -12.02 14.06 -14.50
CA ALA A 236 -12.08 15.14 -13.53
C ALA A 236 -11.22 16.34 -13.88
N SER A 237 -10.26 16.18 -14.81
CA SER A 237 -9.31 17.25 -15.15
C SER A 237 -10.03 18.52 -15.61
N PRO A 238 -9.76 19.70 -14.99
CA PRO A 238 -10.36 20.95 -15.44
C PRO A 238 -9.69 21.56 -16.66
N THR A 239 -8.56 20.99 -17.09
CA THR A 239 -7.71 21.54 -18.18
C THR A 239 -7.64 20.61 -19.40
N HIS A 240 -7.53 19.31 -19.19
CA HIS A 240 -7.29 18.30 -20.22
C HIS A 240 -8.20 17.08 -20.04
N ALA A 241 -9.50 17.31 -19.83
CA ALA A 241 -10.46 16.24 -19.60
C ALA A 241 -10.65 15.36 -20.84
N ILE A 242 -10.78 14.06 -20.59
CA ILE A 242 -11.15 13.08 -21.61
C ILE A 242 -12.67 13.06 -21.84
N ALA A 243 -13.08 12.64 -23.05
CA ALA A 243 -14.47 12.38 -23.34
C ALA A 243 -14.95 11.10 -22.60
N PRO A 244 -16.24 11.03 -22.17
CA PRO A 244 -16.80 9.84 -21.53
C PRO A 244 -16.68 8.57 -22.39
N ALA A 245 -16.63 8.70 -23.71
CA ALA A 245 -16.39 7.58 -24.63
C ALA A 245 -15.13 6.81 -24.31
N ALA A 246 -14.06 7.49 -23.88
CA ALA A 246 -12.81 6.84 -23.52
C ALA A 246 -12.96 5.84 -22.36
N TYR A 247 -13.81 6.15 -21.38
CA TYR A 247 -14.15 5.23 -20.29
C TYR A 247 -15.00 4.04 -20.79
N HIS A 248 -16.07 4.35 -21.54
CA HIS A 248 -17.03 3.32 -21.95
C HIS A 248 -16.48 2.36 -23.00
N GLU A 249 -15.72 2.86 -23.97
CA GLU A 249 -15.14 2.05 -25.05
C GLU A 249 -13.79 1.44 -24.65
N GLY A 250 -12.95 2.21 -23.95
CA GLY A 250 -11.66 1.77 -23.46
C GLY A 250 -11.80 0.86 -22.24
N TRP A 251 -11.87 1.42 -21.04
CA TRP A 251 -11.88 0.63 -19.81
C TRP A 251 -13.01 -0.41 -19.75
N ALA A 252 -14.23 0.00 -20.06
CA ALA A 252 -15.40 -0.88 -19.98
C ALA A 252 -15.61 -1.75 -21.24
N ARG A 253 -14.77 -1.59 -22.27
CA ARG A 253 -14.85 -2.39 -23.53
C ARG A 253 -16.27 -2.45 -24.10
N SER A 254 -16.94 -1.29 -24.13
CA SER A 254 -18.36 -1.16 -24.56
C SER A 254 -19.33 -2.12 -23.84
N GLY A 255 -19.06 -2.43 -22.59
CA GLY A 255 -19.83 -3.37 -21.75
C GLY A 255 -19.26 -4.79 -21.73
N GLY A 256 -18.24 -5.09 -22.54
CA GLY A 256 -17.56 -6.38 -22.52
C GLY A 256 -16.82 -6.72 -21.23
N ILE A 257 -16.70 -5.75 -20.31
CA ILE A 257 -16.10 -5.91 -18.97
C ILE A 257 -16.97 -6.73 -18.02
N VAL A 258 -18.28 -6.80 -18.24
CA VAL A 258 -19.21 -7.48 -17.32
C VAL A 258 -18.97 -8.98 -17.33
N SER A 259 -18.95 -9.60 -16.15
CA SER A 259 -18.77 -11.04 -15.95
C SER A 259 -20.07 -11.70 -15.48
N ALA A 260 -20.28 -12.95 -15.91
CA ALA A 260 -21.33 -13.82 -15.39
C ALA A 260 -20.76 -14.95 -14.51
N LYS A 261 -19.46 -14.91 -14.19
CA LYS A 261 -18.79 -15.97 -13.42
C LYS A 261 -19.05 -15.81 -11.92
N THR A 262 -19.08 -16.93 -11.23
CA THR A 262 -19.17 -17.00 -9.76
C THR A 262 -18.06 -17.90 -9.22
N LYS A 263 -17.54 -17.57 -8.03
CA LYS A 263 -16.63 -18.43 -7.27
C LYS A 263 -17.03 -18.43 -5.82
N TYR A 264 -17.03 -19.61 -5.18
CA TYR A 264 -17.50 -19.77 -3.79
C TYR A 264 -18.91 -19.15 -3.56
N ASN A 265 -19.80 -19.26 -4.54
CA ASN A 265 -21.13 -18.65 -4.56
C ASN A 265 -21.16 -17.11 -4.53
N LEU A 266 -20.02 -16.46 -4.83
CA LEU A 266 -19.90 -15.01 -4.93
C LEU A 266 -19.70 -14.62 -6.41
N PRO A 267 -20.49 -13.66 -6.95
CA PRO A 267 -20.30 -13.19 -8.31
C PRO A 267 -18.99 -12.39 -8.46
N LEU A 268 -18.24 -12.70 -9.53
CA LEU A 268 -17.19 -11.84 -10.05
C LEU A 268 -17.85 -10.86 -11.02
N ILE A 269 -18.35 -9.74 -10.52
CA ILE A 269 -19.22 -8.80 -11.25
C ILE A 269 -18.57 -8.29 -12.54
N LEU A 270 -17.27 -8.04 -12.52
CA LEU A 270 -16.48 -7.66 -13.68
C LEU A 270 -15.43 -8.74 -14.01
N LYS A 271 -15.01 -8.78 -15.28
CA LYS A 271 -13.90 -9.62 -15.71
C LYS A 271 -12.58 -9.07 -15.22
N HIS A 272 -11.89 -9.86 -14.44
CA HIS A 272 -10.54 -9.54 -13.94
C HIS A 272 -9.53 -9.93 -15.01
N ASN A 273 -8.85 -8.98 -15.59
CA ASN A 273 -7.92 -9.16 -16.71
C ASN A 273 -6.97 -10.38 -16.55
N GLY A 274 -7.25 -11.48 -17.28
CA GLY A 274 -6.46 -12.69 -17.24
C GLY A 274 -6.63 -13.55 -15.97
N ALA A 275 -7.39 -13.12 -14.98
CA ALA A 275 -7.61 -13.81 -13.69
C ALA A 275 -9.10 -14.10 -13.44
N GLU A 276 -9.84 -14.45 -14.48
CA GLU A 276 -11.30 -14.51 -14.48
C GLU A 276 -11.90 -15.68 -13.69
N GLU A 277 -11.11 -16.63 -13.22
CA GLU A 277 -11.64 -17.77 -12.48
C GLU A 277 -11.84 -17.45 -10.98
N PHE A 278 -10.90 -16.75 -10.37
CA PHE A 278 -10.90 -16.42 -8.93
C PHE A 278 -10.78 -14.94 -8.63
N GLY A 279 -10.56 -14.11 -9.63
CA GLY A 279 -10.13 -12.74 -9.48
C GLY A 279 -8.61 -12.60 -9.44
N GLY A 280 -8.14 -11.38 -9.66
CA GLY A 280 -6.72 -11.02 -9.69
C GLY A 280 -6.11 -10.81 -8.30
N PRO A 281 -4.89 -10.25 -8.25
CA PRO A 281 -4.26 -9.85 -7.01
C PRO A 281 -5.08 -8.77 -6.29
N LEU A 282 -5.03 -8.78 -4.96
CA LEU A 282 -5.92 -7.93 -4.14
C LEU A 282 -5.69 -6.43 -4.30
N PHE A 283 -4.51 -5.98 -4.74
CA PHE A 283 -4.28 -4.55 -4.97
C PHE A 283 -5.28 -3.93 -5.98
N TRP A 284 -5.89 -4.74 -6.87
CA TRP A 284 -6.96 -4.28 -7.76
C TRP A 284 -8.22 -3.80 -7.03
N ALA A 285 -8.48 -4.35 -5.84
CA ALA A 285 -9.55 -3.88 -4.97
C ALA A 285 -9.13 -2.70 -4.06
N HIS A 286 -7.85 -2.30 -4.09
CA HIS A 286 -7.32 -1.29 -3.18
C HIS A 286 -6.93 0.01 -3.90
N TYR A 287 -6.03 -0.02 -4.88
CA TYR A 287 -5.33 1.18 -5.36
C TYR A 287 -6.26 2.28 -5.87
N SER A 288 -7.21 1.94 -6.74
CA SER A 288 -8.23 2.93 -7.18
C SER A 288 -9.09 3.43 -6.03
N TYR A 289 -9.29 2.63 -4.98
CA TYR A 289 -10.24 2.89 -3.92
C TYR A 289 -9.60 3.47 -2.64
N LEU A 290 -8.36 3.90 -2.71
CA LEU A 290 -7.72 4.62 -1.60
C LEU A 290 -8.35 6.00 -1.38
N GLY A 291 -8.64 6.72 -2.48
CA GLY A 291 -9.39 7.97 -2.47
C GLY A 291 -10.85 7.80 -2.92
N LEU A 292 -11.10 6.97 -3.93
CA LEU A 292 -12.44 6.70 -4.45
C LEU A 292 -13.22 5.79 -3.50
N ASP A 293 -14.21 6.34 -2.81
CA ASP A 293 -15.05 5.58 -1.88
C ASP A 293 -16.01 4.67 -2.65
N PRO A 294 -15.88 3.33 -2.56
CA PRO A 294 -16.79 2.42 -3.26
C PRO A 294 -18.16 2.29 -2.60
N ASN A 295 -18.38 2.83 -1.38
CA ASN A 295 -19.65 2.75 -0.68
C ASN A 295 -20.76 3.44 -1.47
N GLN A 296 -21.77 2.68 -1.88
CA GLN A 296 -22.89 3.15 -2.68
C GLN A 296 -22.44 3.81 -4.01
N LEU A 297 -21.25 3.47 -4.49
CA LEU A 297 -20.74 3.90 -5.79
C LEU A 297 -21.15 2.86 -6.84
N THR A 298 -21.89 3.31 -7.84
CA THR A 298 -22.38 2.47 -8.93
C THR A 298 -22.23 3.18 -10.27
N ASP A 299 -22.15 2.40 -11.33
CA ASP A 299 -22.39 2.83 -12.70
C ASP A 299 -23.24 1.78 -13.43
N LYS A 300 -23.34 1.88 -14.74
CA LYS A 300 -24.10 0.89 -15.52
C LYS A 300 -23.46 -0.51 -15.59
N TYR A 301 -22.24 -0.69 -15.08
CA TYR A 301 -21.48 -1.94 -15.17
C TYR A 301 -21.39 -2.67 -13.83
N ALA A 302 -21.30 -1.94 -12.71
CA ALA A 302 -21.05 -2.53 -11.41
C ALA A 302 -21.60 -1.71 -10.23
N ASN A 303 -21.81 -2.41 -9.12
CA ASN A 303 -21.76 -1.87 -7.78
C ASN A 303 -20.35 -2.13 -7.24
N TYR A 304 -19.57 -1.06 -7.01
CA TYR A 304 -18.14 -1.16 -6.71
C TYR A 304 -17.84 -1.66 -5.29
N TRP A 305 -18.76 -1.43 -4.35
CA TRP A 305 -18.65 -2.03 -3.03
C TRP A 305 -18.81 -3.56 -3.07
N GLU A 306 -19.83 -4.02 -3.77
CA GLU A 306 -20.08 -5.45 -3.93
C GLU A 306 -18.96 -6.14 -4.72
N LEU A 307 -18.50 -5.51 -5.81
CA LEU A 307 -17.38 -5.98 -6.63
C LEU A 307 -16.13 -6.26 -5.78
N ASN A 308 -15.68 -5.26 -5.03
CA ASN A 308 -14.44 -5.36 -4.24
C ASN A 308 -14.62 -6.28 -3.03
N SER A 309 -15.77 -6.26 -2.38
CA SER A 309 -16.08 -7.15 -1.26
C SER A 309 -16.08 -8.62 -1.71
N ASN A 310 -16.68 -8.92 -2.87
CA ASN A 310 -16.68 -10.27 -3.41
C ASN A 310 -15.28 -10.73 -3.82
N HIS A 311 -14.51 -9.87 -4.50
CA HIS A 311 -13.12 -10.16 -4.87
C HIS A 311 -12.28 -10.50 -3.64
N THR A 312 -12.35 -9.67 -2.60
CA THR A 312 -11.62 -9.87 -1.35
C THR A 312 -12.05 -11.16 -0.66
N LYS A 313 -13.36 -11.42 -0.56
CA LYS A 313 -13.88 -12.65 0.04
C LYS A 313 -13.49 -13.90 -0.74
N ILE A 314 -13.44 -13.85 -2.07
CA ILE A 314 -12.98 -14.98 -2.89
C ILE A 314 -11.51 -15.29 -2.60
N ASN A 315 -10.64 -14.28 -2.48
CA ASN A 315 -9.24 -14.46 -2.11
C ASN A 315 -9.10 -15.08 -0.70
N TYR A 316 -9.86 -14.58 0.27
CA TYR A 316 -9.94 -15.15 1.62
C TYR A 316 -10.38 -16.62 1.61
N LEU A 317 -11.50 -16.91 0.93
CA LEU A 317 -12.06 -18.28 0.87
C LEU A 317 -11.13 -19.24 0.13
N TYR A 318 -10.34 -18.76 -0.83
CA TYR A 318 -9.30 -19.57 -1.45
C TYR A 318 -8.24 -20.00 -0.42
N ALA A 319 -7.79 -19.10 0.43
CA ALA A 319 -6.84 -19.45 1.49
C ALA A 319 -7.46 -20.40 2.52
N VAL A 320 -8.73 -20.22 2.86
CA VAL A 320 -9.47 -21.15 3.75
C VAL A 320 -9.59 -22.55 3.14
N ALA A 321 -9.94 -22.61 1.86
CA ALA A 321 -10.04 -23.89 1.13
C ALA A 321 -8.67 -24.56 0.91
N ASN A 322 -7.61 -23.74 0.82
CA ASN A 322 -6.21 -24.16 0.69
C ASN A 322 -5.99 -25.31 -0.30
N PRO A 323 -6.37 -25.18 -1.58
CA PRO A 323 -6.38 -26.28 -2.53
C PRO A 323 -4.98 -26.81 -2.87
N LYS A 324 -3.92 -26.03 -2.55
CA LYS A 324 -2.51 -26.42 -2.76
C LYS A 324 -1.84 -26.95 -1.49
N ASN A 325 -2.59 -27.06 -0.37
CA ASN A 325 -2.10 -27.56 0.91
C ASN A 325 -0.86 -26.82 1.45
N PHE A 326 -0.80 -25.50 1.28
CA PHE A 326 0.27 -24.70 1.85
C PHE A 326 0.08 -24.59 3.38
N LYS A 327 1.13 -24.89 4.13
CA LYS A 327 1.12 -24.76 5.58
C LYS A 327 0.80 -23.33 5.99
N GLY A 328 -0.11 -23.18 6.95
CA GLY A 328 -0.55 -21.89 7.49
C GLY A 328 -1.80 -21.33 6.84
N TYR A 329 -2.03 -21.54 5.55
CA TYR A 329 -3.21 -21.02 4.87
C TYR A 329 -4.50 -21.39 5.58
N GLY A 330 -5.39 -20.42 5.77
CA GLY A 330 -6.64 -20.55 6.47
C GLY A 330 -7.24 -19.21 6.88
N ALA A 331 -8.23 -19.25 7.78
CA ALA A 331 -9.00 -18.09 8.20
C ALA A 331 -8.17 -16.93 8.79
N ASN A 332 -7.02 -17.24 9.40
CA ASN A 332 -6.16 -16.25 10.06
C ASN A 332 -4.83 -16.03 9.33
N TYR A 333 -4.68 -16.56 8.10
CA TYR A 333 -3.45 -16.48 7.34
C TYR A 333 -3.76 -16.52 5.84
N TRP A 334 -3.89 -15.34 5.22
CA TRP A 334 -4.35 -15.15 3.85
C TRP A 334 -3.86 -13.81 3.28
N GLY A 335 -4.14 -13.54 2.01
CA GLY A 335 -3.86 -12.29 1.34
C GLY A 335 -2.86 -12.49 0.20
N LEU A 336 -3.37 -12.56 -1.03
CA LEU A 336 -2.57 -12.70 -2.24
C LEU A 336 -2.62 -11.40 -3.05
N THR A 337 -1.46 -10.79 -3.25
CA THR A 337 -1.28 -9.59 -4.06
C THR A 337 0.08 -9.62 -4.75
N ALA A 338 0.34 -8.68 -5.66
CA ALA A 338 1.68 -8.46 -6.16
C ALA A 338 2.58 -8.01 -5.00
N SER A 339 3.64 -8.76 -4.74
CA SER A 339 4.53 -8.55 -3.59
C SER A 339 5.85 -9.29 -3.78
N TYR A 340 6.77 -9.13 -2.83
CA TYR A 340 7.93 -10.02 -2.82
C TYR A 340 7.52 -11.48 -2.80
N SER A 341 8.34 -12.31 -3.42
CA SER A 341 8.12 -13.75 -3.59
C SER A 341 9.39 -14.53 -3.31
N ARG A 342 9.22 -15.81 -2.99
CA ARG A 342 10.33 -16.73 -2.81
C ARG A 342 10.64 -17.45 -4.12
N ASN A 343 11.86 -17.29 -4.64
CA ASN A 343 12.35 -18.08 -5.76
C ASN A 343 12.62 -19.55 -5.33
N GLY A 344 12.75 -20.44 -6.29
CA GLY A 344 13.00 -21.86 -6.03
C GLY A 344 14.26 -22.15 -5.21
N ASP A 345 15.28 -21.31 -5.33
CA ASP A 345 16.54 -21.39 -4.56
C ASP A 345 16.46 -20.72 -3.17
N GLY A 346 15.31 -20.13 -2.83
CA GLY A 346 15.11 -19.43 -1.57
C GLY A 346 15.43 -17.94 -1.60
N SER A 347 15.99 -17.42 -2.67
CA SER A 347 16.25 -15.99 -2.84
C SER A 347 14.95 -15.19 -2.95
N VAL A 348 15.06 -13.88 -2.75
CA VAL A 348 13.92 -12.96 -2.86
C VAL A 348 13.70 -12.60 -4.33
N GLY A 349 12.49 -12.89 -4.83
CA GLY A 349 11.96 -12.42 -6.10
C GLY A 349 10.77 -11.49 -5.91
N TYR A 350 10.02 -11.28 -6.98
CA TYR A 350 8.74 -10.54 -6.99
C TYR A 350 7.76 -11.27 -7.90
N ASP A 351 6.48 -11.36 -7.50
CA ASP A 351 5.45 -12.00 -8.30
C ASP A 351 4.07 -11.38 -8.04
N ALA A 352 3.18 -11.45 -9.02
CA ALA A 352 1.78 -11.08 -8.86
C ALA A 352 1.00 -12.27 -8.30
N HIS A 353 1.02 -12.44 -6.97
CA HIS A 353 0.31 -13.53 -6.31
C HIS A 353 -1.21 -13.32 -6.41
N MET A 354 -1.90 -14.36 -6.84
CA MET A 354 -3.35 -14.49 -6.91
C MET A 354 -3.69 -15.99 -6.87
N PRO A 355 -4.95 -16.41 -6.70
CA PRO A 355 -5.27 -17.85 -6.64
C PRO A 355 -4.76 -18.68 -7.82
N SER A 356 -4.80 -18.14 -9.05
CA SER A 356 -4.24 -18.80 -10.23
C SER A 356 -2.71 -18.80 -10.30
N ASN A 357 -2.03 -17.92 -9.56
CA ASN A 357 -0.57 -17.80 -9.49
C ASN A 357 -0.09 -17.79 -8.04
N ASP A 358 -0.56 -18.74 -7.24
CA ASP A 358 -0.21 -18.86 -5.83
C ASP A 358 1.09 -19.66 -5.67
N LYS A 359 2.06 -19.07 -4.98
CA LYS A 359 3.39 -19.63 -4.68
C LYS A 359 3.56 -20.07 -3.21
N GLY A 360 2.48 -20.07 -2.41
CA GLY A 360 2.55 -20.38 -0.98
C GLY A 360 3.14 -19.23 -0.13
N VAL A 361 3.00 -18.00 -0.62
CA VAL A 361 3.44 -16.77 0.04
C VAL A 361 2.24 -15.86 0.19
N ILE A 362 2.01 -15.32 1.39
CA ILE A 362 1.03 -14.26 1.61
C ILE A 362 1.72 -12.91 1.75
N SER A 363 0.99 -11.86 1.43
CA SER A 363 1.34 -10.48 1.80
C SER A 363 0.44 -10.03 2.95
N PRO A 364 0.99 -9.75 4.15
CA PRO A 364 0.21 -9.20 5.26
C PRO A 364 -0.54 -7.94 4.86
N THR A 365 0.13 -7.04 4.11
CA THR A 365 -0.42 -5.76 3.65
C THR A 365 -1.70 -5.94 2.82
N ALA A 366 -1.79 -6.99 2.00
CA ALA A 366 -2.98 -7.27 1.19
C ALA A 366 -4.22 -7.56 2.05
N ALA A 367 -4.08 -8.40 3.08
CA ALA A 367 -5.18 -8.72 3.98
C ALA A 367 -5.55 -7.53 4.88
N ILE A 368 -4.56 -6.74 5.30
CA ILE A 368 -4.78 -5.55 6.14
C ILE A 368 -5.48 -4.45 5.32
N SER A 369 -5.04 -4.20 4.09
CA SER A 369 -5.67 -3.23 3.18
C SER A 369 -7.12 -3.60 2.83
N SER A 370 -7.48 -4.87 2.96
CA SER A 370 -8.83 -5.39 2.75
C SER A 370 -9.79 -5.12 3.93
N ILE A 371 -9.34 -4.51 5.02
CA ILE A 371 -10.10 -4.35 6.27
C ILE A 371 -11.45 -3.64 6.08
N VAL A 372 -11.56 -2.76 5.11
CA VAL A 372 -12.83 -2.07 4.79
C VAL A 372 -13.88 -3.03 4.25
N TYR A 373 -13.49 -4.11 3.57
CA TYR A 373 -14.36 -5.12 2.96
C TYR A 373 -14.54 -6.35 3.84
N THR A 374 -13.50 -6.73 4.58
CA THR A 374 -13.44 -7.97 5.39
C THR A 374 -12.91 -7.68 6.79
N PRO A 375 -13.59 -6.85 7.61
CA PRO A 375 -13.04 -6.36 8.87
C PRO A 375 -12.77 -7.46 9.91
N LEU A 376 -13.58 -8.50 9.96
CA LEU A 376 -13.39 -9.61 10.91
C LEU A 376 -12.17 -10.46 10.51
N GLU A 377 -12.08 -10.82 9.24
CA GLU A 377 -11.03 -11.66 8.67
C GLU A 377 -9.66 -10.94 8.70
N SER A 378 -9.65 -9.63 8.36
CA SER A 378 -8.44 -8.81 8.41
C SER A 378 -7.93 -8.64 9.84
N LYS A 379 -8.80 -8.33 10.81
CA LYS A 379 -8.41 -8.23 12.23
C LYS A 379 -7.93 -9.57 12.79
N ALA A 380 -8.54 -10.68 12.39
CA ALA A 380 -8.09 -12.01 12.80
C ALA A 380 -6.67 -12.32 12.28
N LEU A 381 -6.37 -11.96 11.03
CA LEU A 381 -5.01 -12.08 10.47
C LEU A 381 -4.02 -11.18 11.22
N ILE A 382 -4.33 -9.89 11.40
CA ILE A 382 -3.46 -8.93 12.11
C ILE A 382 -3.09 -9.48 13.49
N ARG A 383 -4.10 -9.94 14.24
CA ARG A 383 -3.90 -10.50 15.57
C ARG A 383 -3.03 -11.76 15.54
N ASN A 384 -3.30 -12.67 14.61
CA ASN A 384 -2.53 -13.89 14.46
C ASN A 384 -1.06 -13.60 14.15
N LEU A 385 -0.78 -12.69 13.20
CA LEU A 385 0.59 -12.34 12.84
C LEU A 385 1.30 -11.60 13.98
N TYR A 386 0.61 -10.68 14.65
CA TYR A 386 1.21 -9.90 15.75
C TYR A 386 1.47 -10.74 17.00
N GLU A 387 0.58 -11.65 17.37
CA GLU A 387 0.71 -12.45 18.58
C GLU A 387 1.57 -13.70 18.40
N ASN A 388 1.49 -14.35 17.22
CA ASN A 388 2.11 -15.66 16.99
C ASN A 388 3.32 -15.64 16.06
N TYR A 389 3.45 -14.61 15.20
CA TYR A 389 4.50 -14.52 14.18
C TYR A 389 5.23 -13.17 14.18
N LYS A 390 5.14 -12.40 15.27
CA LYS A 390 5.72 -11.05 15.35
C LYS A 390 7.22 -11.05 15.07
N THR A 391 7.94 -12.03 15.59
CA THR A 391 9.40 -12.13 15.42
C THR A 391 9.80 -12.28 13.95
N GLU A 392 8.97 -12.94 13.16
CA GLU A 392 9.24 -13.22 11.76
C GLU A 392 8.68 -12.16 10.81
N THR A 393 7.55 -11.54 11.19
CA THR A 393 6.75 -10.74 10.26
C THR A 393 6.77 -9.24 10.53
N TRP A 394 7.31 -8.80 11.67
CA TRP A 394 7.24 -7.41 12.11
C TRP A 394 8.60 -6.75 12.21
N GLY A 395 8.72 -5.54 11.69
CA GLY A 395 9.95 -4.76 11.71
C GLY A 395 9.73 -3.26 11.92
N VAL A 396 10.67 -2.47 11.43
CA VAL A 396 10.77 -1.02 11.69
C VAL A 396 9.63 -0.20 11.08
N ALA A 397 8.96 -0.71 10.06
CA ALA A 397 7.82 -0.06 9.41
C ALA A 397 6.56 -0.97 9.37
N GLY A 398 6.33 -1.72 10.45
CA GLY A 398 5.18 -2.62 10.57
C GLY A 398 5.44 -4.01 10.00
N PHE A 399 4.42 -4.63 9.45
CA PHE A 399 4.54 -5.94 8.84
C PHE A 399 5.41 -5.89 7.59
N TYR A 400 6.30 -6.88 7.46
CA TYR A 400 7.08 -7.10 6.24
C TYR A 400 6.16 -7.47 5.07
N ASP A 401 6.64 -7.20 3.87
CA ASP A 401 5.88 -7.30 2.63
C ASP A 401 5.35 -8.72 2.35
N ALA A 402 6.13 -9.75 2.59
CA ALA A 402 5.76 -11.11 2.26
C ALA A 402 6.27 -12.15 3.28
N HIS A 403 5.42 -13.15 3.56
CA HIS A 403 5.73 -14.21 4.51
C HIS A 403 5.18 -15.56 4.05
N SER A 404 5.92 -16.64 4.31
CA SER A 404 5.49 -18.01 4.06
C SER A 404 5.78 -18.92 5.26
N GLN A 405 4.72 -19.38 5.92
CA GLN A 405 4.84 -20.39 6.96
C GLN A 405 5.23 -21.76 6.37
N HIS A 406 4.85 -22.02 5.11
CA HIS A 406 5.17 -23.27 4.43
C HIS A 406 6.67 -23.43 4.21
N TYR A 407 7.34 -22.33 3.81
CA TYR A 407 8.78 -22.33 3.54
C TYR A 407 9.59 -21.78 4.72
N GLN A 408 8.98 -21.37 5.83
CA GLN A 408 9.65 -20.67 6.94
C GLN A 408 10.50 -19.51 6.41
N TRP A 409 9.90 -18.67 5.58
CA TRP A 409 10.58 -17.61 4.84
C TRP A 409 9.83 -16.28 4.97
N THR A 410 10.59 -15.20 5.07
CA THR A 410 10.07 -13.82 5.10
C THR A 410 10.93 -12.93 4.22
N ALA A 411 10.31 -12.14 3.38
CA ALA A 411 10.95 -11.00 2.76
C ALA A 411 11.00 -9.86 3.77
N GLN A 412 12.09 -9.74 4.52
CA GLN A 412 12.27 -8.67 5.51
C GLN A 412 12.53 -7.32 4.81
N ARG A 413 11.56 -6.88 4.02
CA ARG A 413 11.59 -5.71 3.13
C ARG A 413 10.21 -5.07 3.09
N TYR A 414 10.15 -3.86 2.57
CA TYR A 414 8.94 -3.08 2.41
C TYR A 414 8.86 -2.50 1.01
N LEU A 415 7.65 -2.35 0.49
CA LEU A 415 7.35 -1.66 -0.76
C LEU A 415 6.35 -0.53 -0.49
N ALA A 416 6.56 0.65 -1.09
CA ALA A 416 5.63 1.77 -0.94
C ALA A 416 4.22 1.43 -1.41
N ILE A 417 4.14 0.68 -2.52
CA ILE A 417 2.86 0.30 -3.14
C ILE A 417 2.04 -0.68 -2.29
N ASP A 418 2.66 -1.37 -1.32
CA ASP A 418 1.99 -2.29 -0.40
C ASP A 418 1.73 -1.66 0.97
N GLN A 419 2.70 -0.88 1.50
CA GLN A 419 2.54 -0.13 2.74
C GLN A 419 1.49 0.99 2.64
N GLY A 420 1.36 1.60 1.46
CA GLY A 420 0.41 2.68 1.22
C GLY A 420 -1.05 2.26 1.39
N PRO A 421 -1.53 1.24 0.67
CA PRO A 421 -2.88 0.72 0.86
C PRO A 421 -3.17 0.28 2.29
N GLU A 422 -2.21 -0.35 2.98
CA GLU A 422 -2.36 -0.70 4.40
C GLU A 422 -2.65 0.54 5.25
N MET A 423 -1.81 1.57 5.14
CA MET A 423 -1.95 2.81 5.90
C MET A 423 -3.27 3.54 5.60
N VAL A 424 -3.62 3.67 4.31
CA VAL A 424 -4.77 4.43 3.82
C VAL A 424 -6.08 3.71 4.13
N MET A 425 -6.16 2.39 3.90
CA MET A 425 -7.37 1.63 4.17
C MET A 425 -7.65 1.46 5.67
N LEU A 426 -6.60 1.38 6.51
CA LEU A 426 -6.79 1.46 7.96
C LEU A 426 -7.42 2.79 8.36
N GLU A 427 -6.97 3.92 7.80
CA GLU A 427 -7.59 5.23 8.08
C GLU A 427 -9.03 5.28 7.57
N ASN A 428 -9.30 4.81 6.37
CA ASN A 428 -10.64 4.79 5.81
C ASN A 428 -11.59 3.88 6.61
N TYR A 429 -11.12 2.74 7.09
CA TYR A 429 -11.89 1.87 7.98
C TYR A 429 -12.24 2.57 9.31
N ARG A 430 -11.27 3.26 9.90
CA ARG A 430 -11.43 3.88 11.23
C ARG A 430 -12.26 5.17 11.20
N THR A 431 -12.15 5.98 10.14
CA THR A 431 -12.77 7.32 10.09
C THR A 431 -13.44 7.69 8.77
N GLY A 432 -13.04 7.07 7.67
CA GLY A 432 -13.46 7.49 6.32
C GLY A 432 -12.86 8.82 5.87
N LEU A 433 -11.85 9.36 6.56
CA LEU A 433 -11.32 10.70 6.31
C LEU A 433 -10.84 10.90 4.88
N LEU A 434 -10.00 9.97 4.37
CA LEU A 434 -9.37 10.13 3.07
C LEU A 434 -10.40 10.02 1.94
N TRP A 435 -11.36 9.11 2.08
CA TRP A 435 -12.53 9.04 1.19
C TRP A 435 -13.33 10.33 1.19
N GLN A 436 -13.64 10.90 2.37
CA GLN A 436 -14.39 12.16 2.46
C GLN A 436 -13.65 13.29 1.79
N LEU A 437 -12.35 13.41 2.00
CA LEU A 437 -11.55 14.47 1.39
C LEU A 437 -11.57 14.35 -0.15
N PHE A 438 -11.23 13.19 -0.68
CA PHE A 438 -11.13 12.97 -2.12
C PHE A 438 -12.49 13.11 -2.82
N MET A 439 -13.53 12.45 -2.31
CA MET A 439 -14.87 12.43 -2.92
C MET A 439 -15.61 13.78 -2.83
N ASN A 440 -15.22 14.66 -1.92
CA ASN A 440 -15.80 16.00 -1.82
C ASN A 440 -15.08 17.04 -2.70
N ALA A 441 -14.03 16.67 -3.42
CA ALA A 441 -13.41 17.52 -4.42
C ALA A 441 -14.39 17.75 -5.58
N PRO A 442 -14.74 19.01 -5.92
CA PRO A 442 -15.75 19.31 -6.94
C PRO A 442 -15.47 18.69 -8.30
N GLU A 443 -14.19 18.70 -8.70
CA GLU A 443 -13.73 18.16 -9.98
C GLU A 443 -13.87 16.64 -10.02
N VAL A 444 -13.56 15.94 -8.92
CA VAL A 444 -13.73 14.48 -8.79
C VAL A 444 -15.22 14.11 -8.94
N LYS A 445 -16.10 14.84 -8.21
CA LYS A 445 -17.54 14.65 -8.31
C LYS A 445 -18.03 14.85 -9.74
N GLN A 446 -17.62 15.94 -10.40
CA GLN A 446 -18.02 16.21 -11.77
C GLN A 446 -17.47 15.17 -12.74
N GLY A 447 -16.22 14.73 -12.57
CA GLY A 447 -15.62 13.66 -13.38
C GLY A 447 -16.40 12.35 -13.28
N LEU A 448 -16.78 11.95 -12.08
CA LEU A 448 -17.60 10.75 -11.84
C LEU A 448 -18.98 10.87 -12.51
N ILE A 449 -19.66 12.00 -12.36
CA ILE A 449 -20.95 12.27 -13.03
C ILE A 449 -20.79 12.16 -14.54
N ASN A 450 -19.74 12.77 -15.11
CA ASN A 450 -19.48 12.74 -16.56
C ASN A 450 -19.26 11.31 -17.08
N LEU A 451 -18.67 10.42 -16.28
CA LEU A 451 -18.50 9.01 -16.61
C LEU A 451 -19.75 8.15 -16.35
N GLY A 452 -20.82 8.73 -15.83
CA GLY A 452 -22.09 8.03 -15.54
C GLY A 452 -22.07 7.26 -14.22
N PHE A 453 -21.22 7.65 -13.26
CA PHE A 453 -21.27 7.13 -11.90
C PHE A 453 -22.37 7.82 -11.09
N HIS A 454 -22.86 7.08 -10.11
CA HIS A 454 -23.81 7.54 -9.09
C HIS A 454 -23.30 7.17 -7.70
N SER A 455 -23.49 8.07 -6.75
CA SER A 455 -23.18 7.79 -5.35
C SER A 455 -24.25 8.35 -4.43
N GLY A 456 -25.01 7.46 -3.80
CA GLY A 456 -26.01 7.83 -2.79
C GLY A 456 -25.38 8.51 -1.57
N LYS A 457 -24.16 8.10 -1.20
CA LYS A 457 -23.42 8.64 -0.06
C LYS A 457 -22.95 10.08 -0.28
N TYR A 458 -22.58 10.44 -1.51
CA TYR A 458 -22.05 11.78 -1.85
C TYR A 458 -23.04 12.63 -2.66
N GLY A 459 -24.25 12.15 -2.89
CA GLY A 459 -25.37 12.91 -3.44
C GLY A 459 -25.21 13.30 -4.92
N PHE A 460 -24.78 12.37 -5.78
CA PHE A 460 -24.76 12.53 -7.22
C PHE A 460 -25.13 11.25 -7.96
#